data_55bf54965414052cb35a2e0a69b745e9
#
_entry.id   55bf54965414052cb35a2e0a69b745e9
#
_cell.length_a   1.000
_cell.length_b   1.000
_cell.length_c   1.000
_cell.angle_alpha   90.00
_cell.angle_beta   90.00
_cell.angle_gamma   90.00
#
_symmetry.space_group_name_H-M   'P 1'
#
loop_
_entity.id
_entity.type
_entity.pdbx_description
1 polymer ?
#
loop_
_entity_poly.entity_id
_entity_poly.type
_entity_poly.pdbx_seq_one_letter_code
_entity_poly.pdbx_strand_id
1 'polypeptide(L)'
;MYDVKITTIRKVWYEDLSLMYENPIAHACSINEGDVFISYKGEKPVGFCDSAWDSVKEFVIRLAKGEGNFYDGWMKNKYSAMISCNDGFRPVSFY
;
A
#
# COMPACT_ATOMS: atom_id res chain seq x y z
N MET A 1 -15.91 -13.45 -4.76
CA MET A 1 -14.82 -12.48 -4.73
C MET A 1 -13.52 -13.17 -4.34
N TYR A 2 -12.43 -12.73 -4.88
CA TYR A 2 -11.10 -13.24 -4.53
C TYR A 2 -10.57 -12.54 -3.28
N ASP A 3 -9.80 -13.26 -2.48
CA ASP A 3 -8.97 -12.65 -1.46
C ASP A 3 -7.78 -11.99 -2.13
N VAL A 4 -7.32 -10.87 -1.58
CA VAL A 4 -6.20 -10.12 -2.11
C VAL A 4 -5.09 -10.05 -1.08
N LYS A 5 -3.91 -10.50 -1.47
CA LYS A 5 -2.71 -10.45 -0.63
C LYS A 5 -2.00 -9.12 -0.85
N ILE A 6 -1.70 -8.44 0.24
CA ILE A 6 -0.97 -7.18 0.23
C ILE A 6 0.35 -7.41 0.95
N THR A 7 1.46 -7.31 0.23
CA THR A 7 2.79 -7.52 0.79
C THR A 7 3.51 -6.18 0.89
N THR A 8 4.07 -5.87 2.06
CA THR A 8 4.88 -4.68 2.26
C THR A 8 6.27 -4.93 1.70
N ILE A 9 6.59 -4.30 0.58
CA ILE A 9 7.82 -4.55 -0.17
C ILE A 9 8.95 -3.67 0.32
N ARG A 10 8.70 -2.38 0.53
CA ARG A 10 9.75 -1.43 0.87
C ARG A 10 9.21 -0.29 1.71
N LYS A 11 9.99 0.10 2.71
CA LYS A 11 9.78 1.28 3.54
C LYS A 11 10.95 2.23 3.31
N VAL A 12 10.67 3.48 3.01
CA VAL A 12 11.70 4.50 2.79
C VAL A 12 11.42 5.70 3.70
N TRP A 13 12.46 6.34 4.18
CA TRP A 13 12.36 7.60 4.91
C TRP A 13 13.22 8.64 4.24
N TYR A 14 12.59 9.69 3.73
CA TYR A 14 13.28 10.86 3.21
C TYR A 14 13.60 11.80 4.36
N GLU A 15 14.67 11.51 5.07
CA GLU A 15 15.08 12.24 6.28
C GLU A 15 15.27 13.73 6.01
N ASP A 16 15.87 14.10 4.90
CA ASP A 16 16.09 15.48 4.51
C ASP A 16 14.76 16.24 4.34
N LEU A 17 13.78 15.65 3.69
CA LEU A 17 12.47 16.26 3.51
C LEU A 17 11.74 16.40 4.85
N SER A 18 11.86 15.42 5.72
CA SER A 18 11.27 15.48 7.07
C SER A 18 11.87 16.60 7.90
N LEU A 19 13.20 16.77 7.84
CA LEU A 19 13.88 17.84 8.57
C LEU A 19 13.50 19.23 8.05
N MET A 20 13.24 19.36 6.76
CA MET A 20 12.94 20.66 6.14
C MET A 20 11.47 21.07 6.28
N TYR A 21 10.54 20.12 6.23
CA TYR A 21 9.12 20.43 6.03
C TYR A 21 8.18 19.82 7.05
N GLU A 22 8.59 18.78 7.76
CA GLU A 22 7.69 18.04 8.66
C GLU A 22 7.79 18.57 10.09
N ASN A 23 6.63 18.75 10.73
CA ASN A 23 6.61 18.97 12.18
C ASN A 23 6.98 17.68 12.91
N PRO A 24 7.61 17.74 14.09
CA PRO A 24 7.89 16.53 14.87
C PRO A 24 6.62 15.73 15.12
N ILE A 25 6.69 14.41 14.90
CA ILE A 25 5.59 13.50 15.15
C ILE A 25 5.96 12.50 16.23
N ALA A 26 4.96 12.10 17.02
CA ALA A 26 5.15 11.19 18.13
C ALA A 26 5.46 9.75 17.67
N HIS A 27 4.90 9.35 16.54
CA HIS A 27 5.09 8.01 15.98
C HIS A 27 4.91 8.03 14.46
N ALA A 28 5.58 7.11 13.80
CA ALA A 28 5.41 6.85 12.38
C ALA A 28 4.53 5.62 12.18
N CYS A 29 4.29 5.25 10.92
CA CYS A 29 3.57 4.04 10.55
C CYS A 29 4.23 2.80 11.16
N SER A 30 3.40 1.90 11.73
CA SER A 30 3.88 0.66 12.37
C SER A 30 4.06 -0.51 11.40
N ILE A 31 3.73 -0.34 10.13
CA ILE A 31 3.90 -1.38 9.11
C ILE A 31 5.38 -1.55 8.80
N ASN A 32 5.85 -2.79 8.73
CA ASN A 32 7.25 -3.13 8.46
C ASN A 32 7.40 -3.86 7.13
N GLU A 33 8.58 -3.76 6.52
CA GLU A 33 8.92 -4.54 5.33
C GLU A 33 8.73 -6.02 5.62
N GLY A 34 8.14 -6.73 4.67
CA GLY A 34 7.82 -8.15 4.80
C GLY A 34 6.44 -8.44 5.40
N ASP A 35 5.79 -7.45 5.99
CA ASP A 35 4.44 -7.65 6.53
C ASP A 35 3.46 -8.01 5.41
N VAL A 36 2.61 -9.00 5.67
CA VAL A 36 1.62 -9.49 4.73
C VAL A 36 0.23 -9.31 5.33
N PHE A 37 -0.67 -8.77 4.53
CA PHE A 37 -2.06 -8.58 4.90
C PHE A 37 -2.95 -9.27 3.87
N ILE A 38 -4.07 -9.82 4.33
CA ILE A 38 -5.07 -10.42 3.42
C ILE A 38 -6.34 -9.60 3.50
N SER A 39 -6.76 -9.09 2.35
CA SER A 39 -8.06 -8.44 2.23
C SER A 39 -9.10 -9.47 1.81
N TYR A 40 -10.12 -9.63 2.63
CA TYR A 40 -11.25 -10.52 2.36
C TYR A 40 -12.41 -9.69 1.81
N LYS A 41 -12.93 -10.09 0.67
CA LYS A 41 -14.09 -9.43 0.03
C LYS A 41 -13.87 -7.92 -0.21
N GLY A 42 -12.64 -7.52 -0.48
CA GLY A 42 -12.32 -6.10 -0.72
C GLY A 42 -12.30 -5.22 0.52
N GLU A 43 -12.33 -5.80 1.71
CA GLU A 43 -12.34 -5.06 2.98
C GLU A 43 -10.92 -4.75 3.45
N LYS A 44 -10.78 -3.66 4.22
CA LYS A 44 -9.50 -3.30 4.81
C LYS A 44 -9.03 -4.38 5.79
N PRO A 45 -7.80 -4.91 5.63
CA PRO A 45 -7.26 -5.87 6.58
C PRO A 45 -7.12 -5.28 7.99
N VAL A 46 -7.27 -6.13 9.00
CA VAL A 46 -7.03 -5.75 10.40
C VAL A 46 -5.57 -5.33 10.56
N GLY A 47 -5.34 -4.21 11.23
CA GLY A 47 -4.00 -3.68 11.47
C GLY A 47 -3.38 -2.94 10.29
N PHE A 48 -4.08 -2.80 9.18
CA PHE A 48 -3.58 -2.04 8.03
C PHE A 48 -3.81 -0.54 8.25
N CYS A 49 -2.83 0.27 7.86
CA CYS A 49 -2.86 1.72 8.01
C CYS A 49 -3.99 2.35 7.18
N ASP A 50 -4.79 3.23 7.79
CA ASP A 50 -5.93 3.87 7.11
C ASP A 50 -5.49 4.73 5.92
N SER A 51 -4.42 5.50 6.05
CA SER A 51 -3.94 6.33 4.95
C SER A 51 -3.38 5.51 3.80
N ALA A 52 -2.71 4.40 4.09
CA ALA A 52 -2.26 3.47 3.07
C ALA A 52 -3.45 2.78 2.38
N TRP A 53 -4.49 2.44 3.15
CA TRP A 53 -5.71 1.86 2.60
C TRP A 53 -6.37 2.79 1.58
N ASP A 54 -6.41 4.09 1.85
CA ASP A 54 -6.95 5.07 0.91
C ASP A 54 -6.22 5.05 -0.43
N SER A 55 -4.93 4.74 -0.43
CA SER A 55 -4.15 4.66 -1.67
C SER A 55 -4.32 3.33 -2.41
N VAL A 56 -4.49 2.22 -1.69
CA VAL A 56 -4.50 0.88 -2.30
C VAL A 56 -5.89 0.30 -2.53
N LYS A 57 -6.92 0.81 -1.86
CA LYS A 57 -8.25 0.18 -1.83
C LYS A 57 -8.87 -0.02 -3.20
N GLU A 58 -8.73 0.93 -4.11
CA GLU A 58 -9.28 0.82 -5.46
C GLU A 58 -8.74 -0.42 -6.19
N PHE A 59 -7.44 -0.63 -6.12
CA PHE A 59 -6.78 -1.76 -6.75
C PHE A 59 -7.18 -3.08 -6.08
N VAL A 60 -7.27 -3.07 -4.75
CA VAL A 60 -7.68 -4.25 -3.98
C VAL A 60 -9.11 -4.66 -4.35
N ILE A 61 -10.03 -3.72 -4.38
CA ILE A 61 -11.44 -3.99 -4.73
C ILE A 61 -11.55 -4.53 -6.15
N ARG A 62 -10.83 -3.95 -7.09
CA ARG A 62 -10.86 -4.41 -8.49
C ARG A 62 -10.27 -5.81 -8.63
N LEU A 63 -9.16 -6.10 -7.96
CA LEU A 63 -8.57 -7.44 -7.94
C LEU A 63 -9.52 -8.45 -7.30
N ALA A 64 -10.20 -8.08 -6.23
CA ALA A 64 -11.19 -8.93 -5.56
C ALA A 64 -12.33 -9.33 -6.50
N LYS A 65 -12.68 -8.46 -7.43
CA LYS A 65 -13.70 -8.72 -8.47
C LYS A 65 -13.19 -9.49 -9.66
N GLY A 66 -11.91 -9.87 -9.67
CA GLY A 66 -11.29 -10.58 -10.80
C GLY A 66 -10.77 -9.68 -11.91
N GLU A 67 -10.76 -8.37 -11.70
CA GLU A 67 -10.18 -7.42 -12.64
C GLU A 67 -8.65 -7.40 -12.55
N GLY A 68 -8.01 -6.82 -13.52
CA GLY A 68 -6.56 -6.71 -13.55
C GLY A 68 -6.10 -5.85 -14.72
N ASN A 69 -4.87 -6.08 -15.17
CA ASN A 69 -4.28 -5.37 -16.30
C ASN A 69 -4.34 -3.84 -16.13
N PHE A 70 -4.00 -3.36 -14.93
CA PHE A 70 -4.03 -1.94 -14.62
C PHE A 70 -3.08 -1.17 -15.56
N TYR A 71 -3.51 0.03 -15.94
CA TYR A 71 -2.78 0.92 -16.85
C TYR A 71 -2.32 0.21 -18.13
N ASP A 72 -3.14 -0.71 -18.64
CA ASP A 72 -2.92 -1.39 -19.92
C ASP A 72 -1.53 -2.05 -20.03
N GLY A 73 -1.25 -2.95 -19.12
CA GLY A 73 -0.02 -3.74 -19.12
C GLY A 73 1.12 -3.19 -18.28
N TRP A 74 0.79 -2.38 -17.29
CA TRP A 74 1.77 -1.81 -16.36
C TRP A 74 2.58 -2.86 -15.61
N MET A 75 1.90 -3.90 -15.08
CA MET A 75 2.55 -4.93 -14.26
C MET A 75 2.90 -6.15 -15.10
N LYS A 76 4.04 -6.79 -14.76
CA LYS A 76 4.41 -8.08 -15.37
C LYS A 76 3.35 -9.14 -15.13
N ASN A 77 2.80 -9.19 -13.90
CA ASN A 77 1.63 -10.02 -13.59
C ASN A 77 0.39 -9.14 -13.70
N LYS A 78 -0.50 -9.43 -14.63
CA LYS A 78 -1.69 -8.61 -14.87
C LYS A 78 -2.66 -8.56 -13.70
N TYR A 79 -2.58 -9.51 -12.78
CA TYR A 79 -3.41 -9.55 -11.57
C TYR A 79 -2.66 -9.05 -10.36
N SER A 80 -1.93 -7.97 -10.51
CA SER A 80 -1.15 -7.35 -9.44
C SER A 80 -1.03 -5.85 -9.64
N ALA A 81 -0.62 -5.15 -8.60
CA ALA A 81 -0.31 -3.73 -8.63
C ALA A 81 0.79 -3.41 -7.64
N MET A 82 1.60 -2.42 -7.93
CA MET A 82 2.59 -1.88 -7.00
C MET A 82 2.18 -0.45 -6.64
N ILE A 83 1.71 -0.26 -5.42
CA ILE A 83 1.13 1.01 -4.98
C ILE A 83 1.85 1.49 -3.73
N SER A 84 2.15 2.78 -3.68
CA SER A 84 2.71 3.42 -2.50
C SER A 84 1.59 4.02 -1.64
N CYS A 85 1.80 4.08 -0.32
CA CYS A 85 0.99 4.95 0.53
C CYS A 85 1.22 6.42 0.14
N ASN A 86 0.37 7.31 0.64
CA ASN A 86 0.39 8.73 0.26
C ASN A 86 1.28 9.60 1.17
N ASP A 87 2.10 9.02 2.03
CA ASP A 87 3.05 9.76 2.86
C ASP A 87 4.30 10.08 2.02
N GLY A 88 4.53 11.37 1.78
CA GLY A 88 5.68 11.83 1.00
C GLY A 88 6.99 11.83 1.76
N PHE A 89 6.96 11.70 3.09
CA PHE A 89 8.17 11.64 3.91
C PHE A 89 8.62 10.21 4.17
N ARG A 90 7.67 9.30 4.39
CA ARG A 90 7.94 7.87 4.69
C ARG A 90 7.10 6.96 3.80
N PRO A 91 7.36 6.98 2.47
CA PRO A 91 6.56 6.15 1.56
C PRO A 91 6.78 4.66 1.81
N VAL A 92 5.69 3.91 1.75
CA VAL A 92 5.70 2.45 1.86
C VAL A 92 5.10 1.88 0.58
N SER A 93 5.82 0.96 -0.05
CA SER A 93 5.39 0.31 -1.30
C SER A 93 4.75 -1.03 -0.99
N PHE A 94 3.57 -1.29 -1.57
CA PHE A 94 2.80 -2.52 -1.41
C PHE A 94 2.62 -3.22 -2.75
N TYR A 95 2.71 -4.54 -2.71
CA TYR A 95 2.50 -5.40 -3.86
C TYR A 95 1.31 -6.33 -3.63
#